data_0fb6e2a0288a83cb1236d74d4ba69965
#
_entry.id   0fb6e2a0288a83cb1236d74d4ba69965
#
_cell.length_a   1.000
_cell.length_b   1.000
_cell.length_c   1.000
_cell.angle_alpha   90.00
_cell.angle_beta   90.00
_cell.angle_gamma   90.00
#
_symmetry.space_group_name_H-M   'P 1'
#
loop_
_entity.id
_entity.type
_entity.pdbx_description
1 polymer ?
#
loop_
_entity_poly.entity_id
_entity_poly.type
_entity_poly.pdbx_seq_one_letter_code
_entity_poly.pdbx_strand_id
1 'polypeptide(L)'
;MAKKTKKSAHKPKTTVNTPEVTEIKEEVIEVVEKVVDDSKKATEKAEKKITKEVLKVEKKIKESKNPFKGFFARKYPEGENILTIFETPRIWGAVIGEVIGTMFLSMLLLTLGIQQPLYILFGFLAITLAVFAYSGAHLNPATTIGMMATRRVSAIRGVLYIVAQVVGAWLGLLIIGGLRTASGASAGLPALTAAT
;
A
#
# COMPACT_ATOMS: atom_id res chain seq x y z
N MET A 1 -54.85 31.70 7.29
CA MET A 1 -56.16 31.11 7.63
C MET A 1 -56.02 29.59 7.64
N ALA A 2 -55.91 28.96 8.80
CA ALA A 2 -55.76 27.52 8.93
C ALA A 2 -57.00 26.97 9.66
N LYS A 3 -57.76 26.13 8.99
CA LYS A 3 -58.92 25.43 9.54
C LYS A 3 -58.49 24.19 10.33
N LYS A 4 -58.73 24.26 11.67
CA LYS A 4 -58.71 23.10 12.57
C LYS A 4 -59.96 22.25 12.35
N THR A 5 -59.81 20.99 11.94
CA THR A 5 -60.83 19.97 12.02
C THR A 5 -60.64 19.11 13.26
N LYS A 6 -61.54 19.23 14.23
CA LYS A 6 -61.70 18.33 15.35
C LYS A 6 -62.31 17.01 14.88
N LYS A 7 -61.61 15.90 15.10
CA LYS A 7 -62.21 14.55 14.99
C LYS A 7 -62.55 14.04 16.39
N SER A 8 -63.82 13.87 16.61
CA SER A 8 -64.44 13.26 17.78
C SER A 8 -64.05 11.79 17.89
N ALA A 9 -63.48 11.38 18.98
CA ALA A 9 -63.24 9.99 19.30
C ALA A 9 -64.40 9.37 20.00
N HIS A 10 -65.09 8.47 19.33
CA HIS A 10 -66.13 7.62 19.90
C HIS A 10 -65.46 6.45 20.61
N LYS A 11 -65.58 6.33 21.93
CA LYS A 11 -65.18 5.16 22.72
C LYS A 11 -66.31 4.14 22.74
N PRO A 12 -66.10 2.90 22.31
CA PRO A 12 -66.98 1.81 22.68
C PRO A 12 -66.58 1.28 24.06
N LYS A 13 -67.46 1.43 25.04
CA LYS A 13 -67.43 0.65 26.26
C LYS A 13 -68.10 -0.67 26.03
N THR A 14 -67.34 -1.73 26.02
CA THR A 14 -67.89 -3.07 26.18
C THR A 14 -66.94 -3.82 27.13
N THR A 15 -67.32 -3.74 28.41
CA THR A 15 -66.76 -4.62 29.45
C THR A 15 -67.49 -5.94 29.40
N VAL A 16 -66.91 -6.94 28.72
CA VAL A 16 -67.34 -8.34 28.86
C VAL A 16 -66.36 -8.97 29.86
N ASN A 17 -66.82 -9.03 31.13
CA ASN A 17 -66.17 -9.77 32.18
C ASN A 17 -66.67 -11.20 32.19
N THR A 18 -66.04 -12.09 31.40
CA THR A 18 -66.20 -13.52 31.54
C THR A 18 -64.90 -14.10 32.13
N PRO A 19 -64.96 -15.07 33.07
CA PRO A 19 -63.74 -15.61 33.71
C PRO A 19 -62.74 -16.19 32.72
N GLU A 20 -63.18 -16.72 31.59
CA GLU A 20 -62.39 -17.20 30.48
C GLU A 20 -61.44 -16.14 29.82
N VAL A 21 -61.88 -14.88 29.77
CA VAL A 21 -61.12 -13.77 29.22
C VAL A 21 -59.98 -13.31 30.17
N THR A 22 -60.15 -13.52 31.47
CA THR A 22 -59.13 -13.21 32.48
C THR A 22 -57.98 -14.19 32.45
N GLU A 23 -58.31 -15.48 32.31
CA GLU A 23 -57.35 -16.56 32.28
C GLU A 23 -56.49 -16.46 30.98
N ILE A 24 -57.10 -16.19 29.83
CA ILE A 24 -56.39 -15.98 28.53
C ILE A 24 -55.51 -14.72 28.62
N LYS A 25 -55.90 -13.67 29.35
CA LYS A 25 -55.08 -12.46 29.53
C LYS A 25 -53.82 -12.75 30.35
N GLU A 26 -53.94 -13.54 31.41
CA GLU A 26 -52.80 -13.88 32.27
C GLU A 26 -51.82 -14.76 31.49
N GLU A 27 -52.28 -15.75 30.74
CA GLU A 27 -51.48 -16.62 29.90
C GLU A 27 -50.75 -15.84 28.80
N VAL A 28 -51.43 -14.90 28.15
CA VAL A 28 -50.82 -14.01 27.13
C VAL A 28 -49.77 -13.07 27.76
N ILE A 29 -50.01 -12.55 28.96
CA ILE A 29 -49.06 -11.68 29.66
C ILE A 29 -47.77 -12.50 29.99
N GLU A 30 -47.90 -13.71 30.51
CA GLU A 30 -46.75 -14.57 30.83
C GLU A 30 -45.92 -14.91 29.58
N VAL A 31 -46.59 -15.23 28.47
CA VAL A 31 -45.91 -15.50 27.19
C VAL A 31 -45.21 -14.26 26.64
N VAL A 32 -45.86 -13.08 26.75
CA VAL A 32 -45.26 -11.82 26.29
C VAL A 32 -44.06 -11.43 27.14
N GLU A 33 -44.12 -11.58 28.47
CA GLU A 33 -43.00 -11.32 29.36
C GLU A 33 -41.83 -12.22 29.06
N LYS A 34 -42.07 -13.51 28.81
CA LYS A 34 -41.03 -14.48 28.46
C LYS A 34 -40.37 -14.15 27.11
N VAL A 35 -41.16 -13.78 26.11
CA VAL A 35 -40.64 -13.34 24.80
C VAL A 35 -39.84 -12.04 24.90
N VAL A 36 -40.29 -11.10 25.72
CA VAL A 36 -39.56 -9.85 25.98
C VAL A 36 -38.25 -10.10 26.69
N ASP A 37 -38.21 -11.02 27.66
CA ASP A 37 -36.99 -11.34 28.40
C ASP A 37 -35.97 -12.10 27.53
N ASP A 38 -36.43 -13.03 26.71
CA ASP A 38 -35.60 -13.73 25.75
C ASP A 38 -35.07 -12.80 24.66
N SER A 39 -35.87 -11.84 24.19
CA SER A 39 -35.44 -10.82 23.24
C SER A 39 -34.42 -9.87 23.84
N LYS A 40 -34.55 -9.48 25.10
CA LYS A 40 -33.56 -8.67 25.83
C LYS A 40 -32.23 -9.40 25.99
N LYS A 41 -32.26 -10.68 26.37
CA LYS A 41 -31.06 -11.52 26.49
C LYS A 41 -30.35 -11.71 25.14
N ALA A 42 -31.12 -11.87 24.06
CA ALA A 42 -30.59 -11.98 22.72
C ALA A 42 -29.93 -10.69 22.25
N THR A 43 -30.55 -9.52 22.53
CA THR A 43 -30.01 -8.19 22.21
C THR A 43 -28.75 -7.92 23.00
N GLU A 44 -28.72 -8.19 24.30
CA GLU A 44 -27.54 -8.01 25.14
C GLU A 44 -26.35 -8.91 24.69
N LYS A 45 -26.66 -10.14 24.30
CA LYS A 45 -25.65 -11.07 23.75
C LYS A 45 -25.11 -10.59 22.39
N ALA A 46 -25.97 -10.04 21.55
CA ALA A 46 -25.59 -9.46 20.26
C ALA A 46 -24.73 -8.18 20.44
N GLU A 47 -25.12 -7.29 21.35
CA GLU A 47 -24.36 -6.08 21.69
C GLU A 47 -22.97 -6.42 22.24
N LYS A 48 -22.84 -7.39 23.16
CA LYS A 48 -21.55 -7.85 23.67
C LYS A 48 -20.67 -8.44 22.57
N LYS A 49 -21.27 -9.12 21.59
CA LYS A 49 -20.54 -9.69 20.45
C LYS A 49 -20.07 -8.60 19.50
N ILE A 50 -20.94 -7.64 19.18
CA ILE A 50 -20.60 -6.48 18.35
C ILE A 50 -19.51 -5.65 19.01
N THR A 51 -19.64 -5.35 20.31
CA THR A 51 -18.63 -4.59 21.06
C THR A 51 -17.26 -5.26 21.04
N LYS A 52 -17.20 -6.60 21.17
CA LYS A 52 -15.96 -7.35 21.05
C LYS A 52 -15.36 -7.28 19.66
N GLU A 53 -16.17 -7.35 18.61
CA GLU A 53 -15.69 -7.24 17.23
C GLU A 53 -15.25 -5.80 16.90
N VAL A 54 -15.98 -4.78 17.36
CA VAL A 54 -15.60 -3.37 17.22
C VAL A 54 -14.26 -3.10 17.91
N LEU A 55 -14.06 -3.59 19.13
CA LEU A 55 -12.78 -3.47 19.85
C LEU A 55 -11.62 -4.16 19.11
N LYS A 56 -11.87 -5.32 18.49
CA LYS A 56 -10.86 -6.00 17.65
C LYS A 56 -10.53 -5.19 16.40
N VAL A 57 -11.54 -4.62 15.75
CA VAL A 57 -11.36 -3.77 14.57
C VAL A 57 -10.65 -2.47 14.93
N GLU A 58 -11.01 -1.82 16.04
CA GLU A 58 -10.30 -0.63 16.53
C GLU A 58 -8.85 -0.92 16.87
N LYS A 59 -8.55 -2.08 17.47
CA LYS A 59 -7.18 -2.50 17.75
C LYS A 59 -6.38 -2.72 16.46
N LYS A 60 -6.98 -3.39 15.47
CA LYS A 60 -6.39 -3.54 14.14
C LYS A 60 -6.19 -2.19 13.42
N ILE A 61 -7.13 -1.26 13.55
CA ILE A 61 -7.03 0.08 12.98
C ILE A 61 -5.95 0.90 13.70
N LYS A 62 -5.83 0.81 15.04
CA LYS A 62 -4.74 1.44 15.79
C LYS A 62 -3.37 0.85 15.45
N GLU A 63 -3.27 -0.45 15.24
CA GLU A 63 -2.06 -1.10 14.75
C GLU A 63 -1.75 -0.72 13.30
N SER A 64 -2.77 -0.56 12.44
CA SER A 64 -2.65 -0.13 11.05
C SER A 64 -2.40 1.38 10.90
N LYS A 65 -2.87 2.22 11.82
CA LYS A 65 -2.67 3.69 11.79
C LYS A 65 -1.23 4.14 12.08
N ASN A 66 -0.32 3.20 12.35
CA ASN A 66 1.11 3.46 12.33
C ASN A 66 1.81 2.65 11.22
N PRO A 67 1.52 2.92 9.92
CA PRO A 67 2.26 2.28 8.83
C PRO A 67 3.76 2.58 8.94
N PHE A 68 4.13 3.70 9.56
CA PHE A 68 5.50 4.08 9.83
C PHE A 68 6.15 3.31 10.99
N LYS A 69 5.39 2.81 11.98
CA LYS A 69 5.97 2.09 13.12
C LYS A 69 6.51 0.71 12.69
N GLY A 70 5.80 0.01 11.80
CA GLY A 70 6.31 -1.21 11.16
C GLY A 70 7.41 -0.94 10.13
N PHE A 71 7.37 0.23 9.51
CA PHE A 71 8.35 0.71 8.55
C PHE A 71 9.71 1.01 9.20
N PHE A 72 9.71 1.68 10.37
CA PHE A 72 10.92 1.99 11.13
C PHE A 72 11.36 0.86 12.08
N ALA A 73 10.48 -0.08 12.40
CA ALA A 73 10.78 -1.20 13.29
C ALA A 73 11.30 -2.45 12.58
N ARG A 74 11.43 -2.46 11.24
CA ARG A 74 12.16 -3.51 10.55
C ARG A 74 13.64 -3.35 10.85
N LYS A 75 14.07 -3.94 11.95
CA LYS A 75 15.49 -4.20 12.15
C LYS A 75 15.95 -5.09 11.00
N TYR A 76 16.98 -4.63 10.29
CA TYR A 76 17.83 -5.58 9.55
C TYR A 76 18.26 -6.67 10.50
N PRO A 77 18.37 -7.90 10.06
CA PRO A 77 19.08 -8.90 10.82
C PRO A 77 20.45 -8.30 11.14
N GLU A 78 20.66 -7.97 12.42
CA GLU A 78 21.94 -7.55 12.94
C GLU A 78 22.89 -8.72 12.68
N GLY A 79 23.85 -8.52 11.78
CA GLY A 79 24.84 -9.53 11.46
C GLY A 79 24.93 -9.97 9.98
N GLU A 80 24.40 -9.19 9.01
CA GLU A 80 24.83 -9.38 7.62
C GLU A 80 26.34 -9.10 7.52
N ASN A 81 27.14 -10.13 7.66
CA ASN A 81 28.56 -10.06 7.37
C ASN A 81 28.74 -9.92 5.85
N ILE A 82 29.77 -9.16 5.43
CA ILE A 82 30.09 -8.96 4.00
C ILE A 82 30.16 -10.29 3.26
N LEU A 83 30.74 -11.31 3.88
CA LEU A 83 30.90 -12.64 3.28
C LEU A 83 29.57 -13.35 3.03
N THR A 84 28.64 -13.32 3.97
CA THR A 84 27.33 -13.99 3.84
C THR A 84 26.42 -13.35 2.80
N ILE A 85 26.58 -12.05 2.50
CA ILE A 85 25.86 -11.36 1.43
C ILE A 85 26.27 -11.94 0.06
N PHE A 86 27.56 -12.17 -0.16
CA PHE A 86 28.07 -12.69 -1.43
C PHE A 86 27.78 -14.18 -1.65
N GLU A 87 27.52 -14.94 -0.61
CA GLU A 87 27.13 -16.36 -0.69
C GLU A 87 25.70 -16.58 -1.17
N THR A 88 24.83 -15.55 -1.09
CA THR A 88 23.44 -15.68 -1.54
C THR A 88 23.31 -15.40 -3.03
N PRO A 89 22.86 -16.37 -3.87
CA PRO A 89 22.69 -16.16 -5.32
C PRO A 89 21.78 -14.97 -5.65
N ARG A 90 20.87 -14.65 -4.74
CA ARG A 90 19.89 -13.57 -4.90
C ARG A 90 20.52 -12.18 -4.96
N ILE A 91 21.67 -11.96 -4.29
CA ILE A 91 22.34 -10.66 -4.32
C ILE A 91 22.92 -10.38 -5.70
N TRP A 92 23.50 -11.40 -6.34
CA TRP A 92 24.08 -11.27 -7.67
C TRP A 92 23.01 -10.94 -8.72
N GLY A 93 21.84 -11.60 -8.67
CA GLY A 93 20.71 -11.26 -9.52
C GLY A 93 20.25 -9.82 -9.32
N ALA A 94 20.22 -9.33 -8.07
CA ALA A 94 19.86 -7.97 -7.76
C ALA A 94 20.90 -6.95 -8.26
N VAL A 95 22.18 -7.19 -8.04
CA VAL A 95 23.29 -6.33 -8.53
C VAL A 95 23.29 -6.26 -10.06
N ILE A 96 23.16 -7.41 -10.74
CA ILE A 96 23.06 -7.46 -12.20
C ILE A 96 21.81 -6.71 -12.69
N GLY A 97 20.69 -6.85 -12.01
CA GLY A 97 19.46 -6.08 -12.31
C GLY A 97 19.67 -4.57 -12.22
N GLU A 98 20.42 -4.09 -11.21
CA GLU A 98 20.76 -2.65 -11.11
C GLU A 98 21.72 -2.21 -12.21
N VAL A 99 22.74 -3.01 -12.58
CA VAL A 99 23.63 -2.71 -13.70
C VAL A 99 22.86 -2.61 -15.01
N ILE A 100 22.07 -3.63 -15.35
CA ILE A 100 21.32 -3.68 -16.60
C ILE A 100 20.27 -2.57 -16.65
N GLY A 101 19.52 -2.40 -15.57
CA GLY A 101 18.47 -1.39 -15.49
C GLY A 101 18.99 0.03 -15.65
N THR A 102 20.08 0.39 -14.95
CA THR A 102 20.72 1.72 -15.10
C THR A 102 21.43 1.89 -16.44
N MET A 103 21.98 0.82 -17.02
CA MET A 103 22.52 0.85 -18.35
C MET A 103 21.44 1.24 -19.37
N PHE A 104 20.31 0.55 -19.40
CA PHE A 104 19.21 0.87 -20.29
C PHE A 104 18.60 2.24 -20.01
N LEU A 105 18.51 2.63 -18.74
CA LEU A 105 18.02 3.95 -18.36
C LEU A 105 18.92 5.07 -18.89
N SER A 106 20.25 4.94 -18.76
CA SER A 106 21.18 5.91 -19.30
C SER A 106 21.15 5.96 -20.84
N MET A 107 21.03 4.82 -21.49
CA MET A 107 20.86 4.75 -22.95
C MET A 107 19.57 5.46 -23.38
N LEU A 108 18.47 5.22 -22.69
CA LEU A 108 17.18 5.86 -22.96
C LEU A 108 17.28 7.38 -22.86
N LEU A 109 17.85 7.90 -21.75
CA LEU A 109 18.02 9.34 -21.51
C LEU A 109 18.96 10.00 -22.52
N LEU A 110 20.07 9.33 -22.86
CA LEU A 110 21.06 9.85 -23.82
C LEU A 110 20.54 9.81 -25.27
N THR A 111 19.62 8.91 -25.60
CA THR A 111 19.06 8.78 -26.94
C THR A 111 17.91 9.74 -27.16
N LEU A 112 16.95 9.81 -26.24
CA LEU A 112 15.72 10.59 -26.41
C LEU A 112 15.88 12.03 -25.93
N GLY A 113 16.74 12.26 -24.93
CA GLY A 113 16.87 13.56 -24.28
C GLY A 113 15.61 13.97 -23.53
N ILE A 114 15.65 15.16 -22.93
CA ILE A 114 14.52 15.73 -22.15
C ILE A 114 13.33 16.16 -23.01
N GLN A 115 13.50 16.22 -24.33
CA GLN A 115 12.46 16.69 -25.25
C GLN A 115 11.40 15.63 -25.57
N GLN A 116 11.59 14.40 -25.12
CA GLN A 116 10.69 13.28 -25.36
C GLN A 116 10.16 12.68 -24.05
N PRO A 117 9.45 13.46 -23.21
CA PRO A 117 9.13 13.06 -21.83
C PRO A 117 8.22 11.84 -21.76
N LEU A 118 7.31 11.65 -22.71
CA LEU A 118 6.42 10.48 -22.72
C LEU A 118 7.17 9.19 -23.02
N TYR A 119 8.11 9.20 -23.96
CA TYR A 119 8.91 8.02 -24.26
C TYR A 119 9.84 7.67 -23.10
N ILE A 120 10.39 8.69 -22.42
CA ILE A 120 11.20 8.49 -21.21
C ILE A 120 10.34 7.89 -20.11
N LEU A 121 9.12 8.38 -19.88
CA LEU A 121 8.20 7.86 -18.88
C LEU A 121 7.88 6.37 -19.11
N PHE A 122 7.45 6.02 -20.31
CA PHE A 122 7.12 4.63 -20.64
C PHE A 122 8.34 3.73 -20.65
N GLY A 123 9.47 4.20 -21.16
CA GLY A 123 10.73 3.45 -21.14
C GLY A 123 11.23 3.21 -19.72
N PHE A 124 11.20 4.23 -18.86
CA PHE A 124 11.55 4.10 -17.46
C PHE A 124 10.62 3.11 -16.73
N LEU A 125 9.30 3.20 -16.98
CA LEU A 125 8.33 2.26 -16.42
C LEU A 125 8.63 0.82 -16.86
N ALA A 126 8.88 0.61 -18.15
CA ALA A 126 9.21 -0.73 -18.68
C ALA A 126 10.49 -1.29 -18.05
N ILE A 127 11.56 -0.51 -17.97
CA ILE A 127 12.82 -0.90 -17.33
C ILE A 127 12.58 -1.23 -15.85
N THR A 128 11.85 -0.38 -15.13
CA THR A 128 11.52 -0.58 -13.72
C THR A 128 10.79 -1.90 -13.51
N LEU A 129 9.75 -2.17 -14.29
CA LEU A 129 8.98 -3.43 -14.19
C LEU A 129 9.85 -4.66 -14.51
N ALA A 130 10.75 -4.58 -15.50
CA ALA A 130 11.61 -5.66 -15.90
C ALA A 130 12.60 -6.08 -14.80
N VAL A 131 13.17 -5.13 -14.05
CA VAL A 131 14.19 -5.42 -13.03
C VAL A 131 13.64 -5.45 -11.60
N PHE A 132 12.39 -5.03 -11.39
CA PHE A 132 11.78 -4.91 -10.06
C PHE A 132 11.81 -6.21 -9.25
N ALA A 133 11.53 -7.35 -9.89
CA ALA A 133 11.49 -8.64 -9.22
C ALA A 133 12.87 -9.10 -8.71
N TYR A 134 13.96 -8.61 -9.31
CA TYR A 134 15.33 -8.99 -8.96
C TYR A 134 15.97 -8.06 -7.94
N SER A 135 15.91 -6.74 -8.18
CA SER A 135 16.62 -5.74 -7.37
C SER A 135 15.73 -4.85 -6.53
N GLY A 136 14.43 -4.77 -6.86
CA GLY A 136 13.52 -3.74 -6.37
C GLY A 136 13.59 -2.46 -7.19
N ALA A 137 14.35 -2.46 -8.30
CA ALA A 137 14.46 -1.37 -9.29
C ALA A 137 14.79 0.00 -8.66
N HIS A 138 15.87 0.08 -7.90
CA HIS A 138 16.32 1.35 -7.36
C HIS A 138 16.80 2.28 -8.47
N LEU A 139 17.61 1.76 -9.41
CA LEU A 139 18.08 2.39 -10.65
C LEU A 139 18.72 3.80 -10.47
N ASN A 140 18.86 4.25 -9.24
CA ASN A 140 19.34 5.58 -8.90
C ASN A 140 20.01 5.60 -7.52
N PRO A 141 21.22 6.15 -7.38
CA PRO A 141 21.90 6.27 -6.10
C PRO A 141 21.08 7.01 -5.03
N ALA A 142 20.34 8.06 -5.40
CA ALA A 142 19.52 8.81 -4.46
C ALA A 142 18.38 7.96 -3.87
N THR A 143 17.72 7.14 -4.70
CA THR A 143 16.73 6.17 -4.25
C THR A 143 17.36 5.15 -3.29
N THR A 144 18.54 4.63 -3.64
CA THR A 144 19.26 3.67 -2.81
C THR A 144 19.65 4.27 -1.46
N ILE A 145 20.15 5.51 -1.42
CA ILE A 145 20.48 6.23 -0.19
C ILE A 145 19.21 6.42 0.66
N GLY A 146 18.10 6.84 0.06
CA GLY A 146 16.81 6.96 0.76
C GLY A 146 16.35 5.63 1.37
N MET A 147 16.52 4.52 0.66
CA MET A 147 16.20 3.18 1.14
C MET A 147 17.15 2.70 2.26
N MET A 148 18.43 3.10 2.23
CA MET A 148 19.35 2.87 3.33
C MET A 148 18.98 3.72 4.55
N ALA A 149 18.70 5.01 4.36
CA ALA A 149 18.33 5.92 5.44
C ALA A 149 17.05 5.47 6.15
N THR A 150 16.09 4.93 5.41
CA THR A 150 14.86 4.34 5.96
C THR A 150 15.03 2.91 6.44
N ARG A 151 16.25 2.39 6.47
CA ARG A 151 16.61 1.03 6.90
C ARG A 151 15.87 -0.09 6.14
N ARG A 152 15.51 0.13 4.90
CA ARG A 152 14.90 -0.86 4.01
C ARG A 152 15.93 -1.72 3.27
N VAL A 153 17.11 -1.17 3.07
CA VAL A 153 18.26 -1.84 2.43
C VAL A 153 19.45 -1.71 3.36
N SER A 154 20.21 -2.79 3.58
CA SER A 154 21.42 -2.76 4.40
C SER A 154 22.46 -1.84 3.76
N ALA A 155 23.31 -1.22 4.57
CA ALA A 155 24.35 -0.32 4.07
C ALA A 155 25.26 -1.01 3.04
N ILE A 156 25.62 -2.28 3.29
CA ILE A 156 26.50 -3.05 2.40
C ILE A 156 25.82 -3.28 1.05
N ARG A 157 24.56 -3.75 1.05
CA ARG A 157 23.77 -3.95 -0.18
C ARG A 157 23.54 -2.64 -0.92
N GLY A 158 23.27 -1.54 -0.19
CA GLY A 158 23.09 -0.23 -0.78
C GLY A 158 24.34 0.27 -1.48
N VAL A 159 25.53 0.10 -0.88
CA VAL A 159 26.80 0.44 -1.52
C VAL A 159 27.03 -0.39 -2.79
N LEU A 160 26.76 -1.71 -2.74
CA LEU A 160 26.87 -2.57 -3.94
C LEU A 160 25.92 -2.10 -5.06
N TYR A 161 24.69 -1.69 -4.72
CA TYR A 161 23.74 -1.16 -5.69
C TYR A 161 24.23 0.16 -6.31
N ILE A 162 24.76 1.07 -5.51
CA ILE A 162 25.31 2.34 -6.02
C ILE A 162 26.47 2.10 -6.97
N VAL A 163 27.39 1.19 -6.63
CA VAL A 163 28.49 0.78 -7.53
C VAL A 163 27.93 0.18 -8.83
N ALA A 164 26.96 -0.73 -8.72
CA ALA A 164 26.29 -1.35 -9.87
C ALA A 164 25.63 -0.31 -10.79
N GLN A 165 24.96 0.68 -10.20
CA GLN A 165 24.31 1.78 -10.92
C GLN A 165 25.30 2.66 -11.67
N VAL A 166 26.43 3.00 -11.04
CA VAL A 166 27.50 3.78 -11.68
C VAL A 166 28.09 3.02 -12.85
N VAL A 167 28.40 1.73 -12.65
CA VAL A 167 28.93 0.85 -13.72
C VAL A 167 27.90 0.73 -14.85
N GLY A 168 26.64 0.50 -14.55
CA GLY A 168 25.57 0.40 -15.54
C GLY A 168 25.42 1.68 -16.36
N ALA A 169 25.38 2.84 -15.68
CA ALA A 169 25.30 4.13 -16.37
C ALA A 169 26.50 4.38 -17.29
N TRP A 170 27.69 4.04 -16.83
CA TRP A 170 28.92 4.18 -17.63
C TRP A 170 28.91 3.24 -18.85
N LEU A 171 28.49 1.98 -18.71
CA LEU A 171 28.30 1.06 -19.83
C LEU A 171 27.31 1.59 -20.85
N GLY A 172 26.18 2.12 -20.40
CA GLY A 172 25.19 2.76 -21.29
C GLY A 172 25.77 3.93 -22.08
N LEU A 173 26.58 4.77 -21.42
CA LEU A 173 27.30 5.87 -22.08
C LEU A 173 28.27 5.37 -23.17
N LEU A 174 29.05 4.33 -22.86
CA LEU A 174 29.98 3.74 -23.83
C LEU A 174 29.25 3.16 -25.04
N ILE A 175 28.17 2.43 -24.84
CA ILE A 175 27.37 1.82 -25.91
C ILE A 175 26.79 2.90 -26.82
N ILE A 176 26.13 3.92 -26.25
CA ILE A 176 25.55 5.00 -27.04
C ILE A 176 26.63 5.83 -27.76
N GLY A 177 27.77 6.09 -27.08
CA GLY A 177 28.91 6.77 -27.70
C GLY A 177 29.44 6.00 -28.91
N GLY A 178 29.65 4.69 -28.78
CA GLY A 178 30.10 3.81 -29.87
C GLY A 178 29.09 3.76 -31.02
N LEU A 179 27.81 3.63 -30.75
CA LEU A 179 26.76 3.62 -31.78
C LEU A 179 26.70 4.95 -32.55
N ARG A 180 26.83 6.07 -31.88
CA ARG A 180 26.85 7.41 -32.52
C ARG A 180 28.07 7.57 -33.43
N THR A 181 29.23 7.15 -32.96
CA THR A 181 30.46 7.19 -33.76
C THR A 181 30.33 6.29 -34.99
N ALA A 182 29.80 5.10 -34.85
CA ALA A 182 29.59 4.16 -35.95
C ALA A 182 28.57 4.65 -36.97
N SER A 183 27.57 5.42 -36.54
CA SER A 183 26.56 6.04 -37.45
C SER A 183 27.02 7.34 -38.12
N GLY A 184 28.25 7.79 -37.90
CA GLY A 184 28.74 9.07 -38.43
C GLY A 184 28.16 10.31 -37.75
N ALA A 185 27.33 10.13 -36.73
CA ALA A 185 26.85 11.23 -35.92
C ALA A 185 27.99 11.71 -35.01
N SER A 186 28.25 13.04 -35.05
CA SER A 186 29.29 13.62 -34.19
C SER A 186 29.08 13.20 -32.73
N ALA A 187 30.14 12.71 -32.09
CA ALA A 187 30.13 12.19 -30.72
C ALA A 187 29.87 13.26 -29.63
N GLY A 188 29.32 14.42 -30.01
CA GLY A 188 28.95 15.46 -29.08
C GLY A 188 27.87 14.94 -28.12
N LEU A 189 28.20 14.84 -26.84
CA LEU A 189 27.17 14.91 -25.82
C LEU A 189 26.27 16.10 -26.14
N PRO A 190 24.93 15.99 -25.99
CA PRO A 190 24.07 17.15 -26.16
C PRO A 190 24.68 18.24 -25.29
N ALA A 191 25.10 19.32 -25.90
CA ALA A 191 25.63 20.46 -25.19
C ALA A 191 24.57 20.82 -24.17
N LEU A 192 24.96 20.83 -22.90
CA LEU A 192 24.18 21.47 -21.84
C LEU A 192 24.19 22.96 -22.21
N THR A 193 23.37 23.35 -23.18
CA THR A 193 23.07 24.74 -23.43
C THR A 193 22.42 25.24 -22.15
N ALA A 194 23.21 25.94 -21.35
CA ALA A 194 22.69 26.68 -20.23
C ALA A 194 21.52 27.50 -20.76
N ALA A 195 20.34 27.19 -20.23
CA ALA A 195 19.21 28.08 -20.45
C ALA A 195 19.57 29.38 -19.73
N THR A 196 19.95 30.37 -20.53
CA THR A 196 20.03 31.78 -20.08
C THR A 196 18.61 32.31 -19.96
#